data_57f180ae0a96f6e60c94a0ff92b7c97a
#
_entry.id   57f180ae0a96f6e60c94a0ff92b7c97a
#
_cell.length_a   1.000
_cell.length_b   1.000
_cell.length_c   1.000
_cell.angle_alpha   90.00
_cell.angle_beta   90.00
_cell.angle_gamma   90.00
#
_symmetry.space_group_name_H-M   'P 1'
#
loop_
_entity.id
_entity.type
_entity.pdbx_description
1 polymer ?
#
loop_
_entity_poly.entity_id
_entity_poly.type
_entity_poly.pdbx_seq_one_letter_code
_entity_poly.pdbx_strand_id
1 'polypeptide(L)'
;MNRFTSPGWRLAAIVLVGLNLRPALAAIGPLLDMIQRATGIGDSAASLLTTIPILLMGAGALSAPRLQRVTGIAGGVWLGVALIAFACAARIGAQYAWLLLASACCAGLGIAMVQALLPGFVKAHFATRIGGAMGVYSTSIMGGAVLASVVAPFAADRWGWVAALAGWSLPAAVAALAWPLATRGGDALVSGSMAASAVRERPSRSPRAWRLAMFFGIATGAYTLVLAWLPPYYMRLGWSPTAAGGLLGGVTLAEVVAGLAISATIDRLPDRRPALHAAIASLLAGLLVMLAAPQALALPAALLMGVGIGALFPLSLIVTVDHAATPADAASLTGFVQGVGYLIAGLFPFAAGIVRQRLADLSPAWVAMACLCVVLFALAAGFAPRFARRVARA
;
A
#
# COMPACT_ATOMS: atom_id res chain seq x y z
N MET A 1 -15.45 -27.69 -19.83
CA MET A 1 -15.01 -26.42 -19.24
C MET A 1 -14.11 -26.72 -18.05
N ASN A 2 -12.85 -26.33 -18.11
CA ASN A 2 -11.87 -26.66 -17.07
C ASN A 2 -12.21 -25.85 -15.79
N ARG A 3 -12.45 -26.51 -14.65
CA ARG A 3 -12.84 -25.84 -13.37
C ARG A 3 -11.89 -24.71 -12.97
N PHE A 4 -10.62 -24.79 -13.34
CA PHE A 4 -9.57 -23.81 -13.02
C PHE A 4 -9.61 -22.52 -13.84
N THR A 5 -10.42 -22.42 -14.90
CA THR A 5 -10.60 -21.21 -15.71
C THR A 5 -11.93 -20.49 -15.42
N SER A 6 -12.69 -20.96 -14.43
CA SER A 6 -13.94 -20.32 -14.02
C SER A 6 -13.69 -18.93 -13.41
N PRO A 7 -14.63 -17.96 -13.55
CA PRO A 7 -14.51 -16.64 -12.94
C PRO A 7 -14.26 -16.69 -11.43
N GLY A 8 -14.89 -17.64 -10.72
CA GLY A 8 -14.71 -17.83 -9.28
C GLY A 8 -13.29 -18.26 -8.92
N TRP A 9 -12.67 -19.17 -9.70
CA TRP A 9 -11.29 -19.59 -9.46
C TRP A 9 -10.28 -18.46 -9.72
N ARG A 10 -10.50 -17.67 -10.79
CA ARG A 10 -9.68 -16.47 -11.05
C ARG A 10 -9.77 -15.46 -9.92
N LEU A 11 -10.97 -15.23 -9.37
CA LEU A 11 -11.18 -14.35 -8.23
C LEU A 11 -10.47 -14.89 -6.98
N ALA A 12 -10.55 -16.19 -6.71
CA ALA A 12 -9.84 -16.82 -5.60
C ALA A 12 -8.31 -16.68 -5.75
N ALA A 13 -7.77 -16.83 -6.97
CA ALA A 13 -6.35 -16.60 -7.24
C ALA A 13 -5.95 -15.13 -7.00
N ILE A 14 -6.78 -14.16 -7.39
CA ILE A 14 -6.57 -12.73 -7.10
C ILE A 14 -6.54 -12.49 -5.59
N VAL A 15 -7.44 -13.11 -4.82
CA VAL A 15 -7.46 -13.02 -3.35
C VAL A 15 -6.18 -13.58 -2.76
N LEU A 16 -5.77 -14.78 -3.19
CA LEU A 16 -4.52 -15.39 -2.71
C LEU A 16 -3.30 -14.52 -3.00
N VAL A 17 -3.21 -13.97 -4.21
CA VAL A 17 -2.13 -13.03 -4.58
C VAL A 17 -2.20 -11.78 -3.72
N GLY A 18 -3.37 -11.16 -3.58
CA GLY A 18 -3.57 -9.95 -2.80
C GLY A 18 -3.16 -10.09 -1.34
N LEU A 19 -3.57 -11.19 -0.70
CA LEU A 19 -3.22 -11.51 0.70
C LEU A 19 -1.70 -11.57 0.95
N ASN A 20 -0.90 -11.87 -0.08
CA ASN A 20 0.55 -12.01 0.05
C ASN A 20 1.35 -10.72 -0.20
N LEU A 21 0.71 -9.61 -0.60
CA LEU A 21 1.42 -8.37 -0.93
C LEU A 21 1.87 -7.55 0.29
N ARG A 22 1.25 -7.73 1.45
CA ARG A 22 1.56 -6.91 2.63
C ARG A 22 2.27 -7.63 3.77
N PRO A 23 2.18 -8.96 3.94
CA PRO A 23 2.83 -9.64 5.07
C PRO A 23 4.32 -9.37 5.19
N ALA A 24 5.04 -9.34 4.06
CA ALA A 24 6.47 -9.07 4.03
C ALA A 24 6.86 -7.69 4.63
N LEU A 25 5.92 -6.74 4.70
CA LEU A 25 6.08 -5.40 5.26
C LEU A 25 5.44 -5.30 6.66
N ALA A 26 4.19 -5.71 6.80
CA ALA A 26 3.38 -5.51 7.99
C ALA A 26 3.87 -6.34 9.20
N ALA A 27 4.52 -7.47 8.96
CA ALA A 27 5.14 -8.28 10.01
C ALA A 27 6.39 -7.63 10.63
N ILE A 28 7.03 -6.68 9.95
CA ILE A 28 8.29 -6.07 10.41
C ILE A 28 8.07 -5.20 11.65
N GLY A 29 7.08 -4.30 11.62
CA GLY A 29 6.85 -3.33 12.68
C GLY A 29 6.71 -3.94 14.07
N PRO A 30 5.82 -4.91 14.30
CA PRO A 30 5.67 -5.57 15.60
C PRO A 30 6.88 -6.37 16.06
N LEU A 31 7.76 -6.81 15.15
CA LEU A 31 8.96 -7.60 15.45
C LEU A 31 10.24 -6.76 15.44
N LEU A 32 10.15 -5.43 15.23
CA LEU A 32 11.31 -4.60 14.94
C LEU A 32 12.37 -4.66 16.05
N ASP A 33 11.98 -4.55 17.31
CA ASP A 33 12.91 -4.59 18.43
C ASP A 33 13.62 -5.96 18.57
N MET A 34 12.91 -7.07 18.26
CA MET A 34 13.50 -8.41 18.24
C MET A 34 14.54 -8.53 17.12
N ILE A 35 14.22 -8.02 15.93
CA ILE A 35 15.11 -7.97 14.76
C ILE A 35 16.36 -7.17 15.09
N GLN A 36 16.21 -5.96 15.65
CA GLN A 36 17.31 -5.07 15.98
C GLN A 36 18.25 -5.68 17.05
N ARG A 37 17.71 -6.28 18.11
CA ARG A 37 18.51 -6.97 19.14
C ARG A 37 19.30 -8.13 18.57
N ALA A 38 18.73 -8.88 17.63
CA ALA A 38 19.35 -10.07 17.06
C ALA A 38 20.40 -9.74 15.98
N THR A 39 20.16 -8.68 15.18
CA THR A 39 21.02 -8.34 14.02
C THR A 39 21.95 -7.16 14.25
N GLY A 40 21.73 -6.39 15.33
CA GLY A 40 22.50 -5.19 15.63
C GLY A 40 22.22 -4.00 14.69
N ILE A 41 21.19 -4.06 13.82
CA ILE A 41 20.86 -2.95 12.90
C ILE A 41 20.27 -1.78 13.66
N GLY A 42 20.76 -0.56 13.34
CA GLY A 42 20.18 0.67 13.87
C GLY A 42 18.84 1.03 13.22
N ASP A 43 18.13 2.00 13.80
CA ASP A 43 16.79 2.41 13.35
C ASP A 43 16.73 2.85 11.89
N SER A 44 17.73 3.60 11.42
CA SER A 44 17.80 4.03 10.02
C SER A 44 17.94 2.84 9.06
N ALA A 45 18.75 1.83 9.38
CA ALA A 45 18.88 0.63 8.56
C ALA A 45 17.63 -0.25 8.64
N ALA A 46 17.02 -0.36 9.80
CA ALA A 46 15.78 -1.11 10.00
C ALA A 46 14.61 -0.48 9.21
N SER A 47 14.54 0.84 9.10
CA SER A 47 13.53 1.53 8.30
C SER A 47 13.60 1.19 6.81
N LEU A 48 14.79 0.80 6.30
CA LEU A 48 14.96 0.37 4.90
C LEU A 48 14.17 -0.90 4.58
N LEU A 49 13.84 -1.73 5.57
CA LEU A 49 13.02 -2.93 5.38
C LEU A 49 11.60 -2.61 4.88
N THR A 50 11.09 -1.43 5.19
CA THR A 50 9.80 -0.94 4.71
C THR A 50 9.96 0.10 3.60
N THR A 51 10.97 0.94 3.66
CA THR A 51 11.26 2.00 2.67
C THR A 51 11.57 1.43 1.29
N ILE A 52 12.49 0.48 1.18
CA ILE A 52 12.93 -0.07 -0.10
C ILE A 52 11.77 -0.69 -0.89
N PRO A 53 10.92 -1.56 -0.32
CA PRO A 53 9.77 -2.09 -1.04
C PRO A 53 8.83 -1.01 -1.58
N ILE A 54 8.60 0.06 -0.81
CA ILE A 54 7.70 1.14 -1.23
C ILE A 54 8.30 1.95 -2.38
N LEU A 55 9.61 2.25 -2.33
CA LEU A 55 10.32 2.89 -3.44
C LEU A 55 10.27 2.03 -4.71
N LEU A 56 10.44 0.72 -4.57
CA LEU A 56 10.33 -0.22 -5.69
C LEU A 56 8.91 -0.29 -6.26
N MET A 57 7.88 -0.17 -5.42
CA MET A 57 6.49 -0.03 -5.90
C MET A 57 6.33 1.24 -6.76
N GLY A 58 6.94 2.35 -6.36
CA GLY A 58 6.96 3.58 -7.15
C GLY A 58 7.64 3.38 -8.50
N ALA A 59 8.83 2.81 -8.51
CA ALA A 59 9.57 2.49 -9.72
C ALA A 59 8.82 1.51 -10.63
N GLY A 60 8.17 0.50 -10.05
CA GLY A 60 7.33 -0.47 -10.76
C GLY A 60 6.11 0.19 -11.42
N ALA A 61 5.42 1.09 -10.73
CA ALA A 61 4.29 1.82 -11.28
C ALA A 61 4.70 2.69 -12.49
N LEU A 62 5.86 3.38 -12.42
CA LEU A 62 6.40 4.15 -13.54
C LEU A 62 6.86 3.25 -14.69
N SER A 63 7.27 2.04 -14.41
CA SER A 63 7.81 1.07 -15.39
C SER A 63 6.76 0.07 -15.89
N ALA A 64 5.51 0.14 -15.43
CA ALA A 64 4.44 -0.82 -15.73
C ALA A 64 4.31 -1.18 -17.22
N PRO A 65 4.34 -0.22 -18.19
CA PRO A 65 4.23 -0.55 -19.61
C PRO A 65 5.43 -1.35 -20.15
N ARG A 66 6.65 -1.09 -19.62
CA ARG A 66 7.85 -1.84 -20.00
C ARG A 66 7.80 -3.25 -19.42
N LEU A 67 7.43 -3.35 -18.14
CA LEU A 67 7.31 -4.60 -17.41
C LEU A 67 6.30 -5.52 -18.12
N GLN A 68 5.12 -5.00 -18.47
CA GLN A 68 4.10 -5.74 -19.21
C GLN A 68 4.61 -6.26 -20.56
N ARG A 69 5.42 -5.46 -21.28
CA ARG A 69 5.97 -5.90 -22.58
C ARG A 69 6.98 -7.04 -22.45
N VAL A 70 7.75 -7.06 -21.37
CA VAL A 70 8.82 -8.05 -21.16
C VAL A 70 8.28 -9.36 -20.59
N THR A 71 7.39 -9.28 -19.57
CA THR A 71 6.94 -10.47 -18.84
C THR A 71 5.53 -10.92 -19.20
N GLY A 72 4.77 -10.11 -19.94
CA GLY A 72 3.31 -10.24 -20.02
C GLY A 72 2.63 -9.96 -18.68
N ILE A 73 1.30 -9.92 -18.66
CA ILE A 73 0.56 -9.65 -17.42
C ILE A 73 0.58 -10.88 -16.50
N ALA A 74 0.18 -12.05 -17.00
CA ALA A 74 0.07 -13.25 -16.18
C ALA A 74 1.44 -13.74 -15.69
N GLY A 75 2.44 -13.75 -16.57
CA GLY A 75 3.81 -14.13 -16.24
C GLY A 75 4.46 -13.18 -15.24
N GLY A 76 4.23 -11.87 -15.40
CA GLY A 76 4.76 -10.86 -14.46
C GLY A 76 4.14 -10.95 -13.07
N VAL A 77 2.84 -11.21 -12.97
CA VAL A 77 2.19 -11.45 -11.66
C VAL A 77 2.73 -12.73 -11.02
N TRP A 78 2.87 -13.80 -11.79
CA TRP A 78 3.47 -15.05 -11.29
C TRP A 78 4.88 -14.84 -10.75
N LEU A 79 5.74 -14.22 -11.54
CA LEU A 79 7.12 -13.91 -11.14
C LEU A 79 7.13 -13.03 -9.88
N GLY A 80 6.25 -12.04 -9.80
CA GLY A 80 6.14 -11.18 -8.63
C GLY A 80 5.79 -11.95 -7.36
N VAL A 81 4.81 -12.85 -7.41
CA VAL A 81 4.44 -13.68 -6.24
C VAL A 81 5.54 -14.69 -5.90
N ALA A 82 6.18 -15.28 -6.91
CA ALA A 82 7.32 -16.18 -6.70
C ALA A 82 8.50 -15.46 -6.03
N LEU A 83 8.79 -14.21 -6.42
CA LEU A 83 9.80 -13.37 -5.75
C LEU A 83 9.43 -13.07 -4.30
N ILE A 84 8.16 -12.81 -3.98
CA ILE A 84 7.69 -12.63 -2.61
C ILE A 84 7.88 -13.92 -1.80
N ALA A 85 7.51 -15.07 -2.34
CA ALA A 85 7.70 -16.36 -1.69
C ALA A 85 9.19 -16.64 -1.40
N PHE A 86 10.04 -16.43 -2.39
CA PHE A 86 11.49 -16.58 -2.26
C PHE A 86 12.08 -15.61 -1.22
N ALA A 87 11.67 -14.34 -1.27
CA ALA A 87 12.11 -13.33 -0.32
C ALA A 87 11.75 -13.67 1.13
N CYS A 88 10.51 -14.15 1.35
CA CYS A 88 10.09 -14.61 2.67
C CYS A 88 10.85 -15.87 3.09
N ALA A 89 11.08 -16.84 2.21
CA ALA A 89 11.87 -18.04 2.51
C ALA A 89 13.33 -17.69 2.84
N ALA A 90 13.94 -16.75 2.11
CA ALA A 90 15.31 -16.29 2.37
C ALA A 90 15.49 -15.69 3.77
N ARG A 91 14.40 -15.26 4.42
CA ARG A 91 14.43 -14.77 5.82
C ARG A 91 14.74 -15.86 6.85
N ILE A 92 14.84 -17.12 6.47
CA ILE A 92 15.44 -18.17 7.33
C ILE A 92 16.86 -17.77 7.75
N GLY A 93 17.59 -17.06 6.89
CA GLY A 93 18.91 -16.49 7.21
C GLY A 93 18.86 -15.06 7.76
N ALA A 94 17.75 -14.60 8.29
CA ALA A 94 17.52 -13.20 8.70
C ALA A 94 18.43 -12.71 9.85
N GLN A 95 19.17 -13.60 10.51
CA GLN A 95 20.22 -13.24 11.47
C GLN A 95 21.32 -12.37 10.81
N TYR A 96 21.48 -12.45 9.48
CA TYR A 96 22.38 -11.58 8.74
C TYR A 96 21.63 -10.35 8.22
N ALA A 97 21.98 -9.17 8.71
CA ALA A 97 21.32 -7.91 8.36
C ALA A 97 21.25 -7.65 6.84
N TRP A 98 22.33 -7.96 6.11
CA TRP A 98 22.39 -7.78 4.66
C TRP A 98 21.39 -8.69 3.92
N LEU A 99 21.16 -9.93 4.40
CA LEU A 99 20.22 -10.86 3.79
C LEU A 99 18.79 -10.42 4.06
N LEU A 100 18.52 -9.86 5.24
CA LEU A 100 17.22 -9.28 5.57
C LEU A 100 16.90 -8.10 4.65
N LEU A 101 17.85 -7.19 4.41
CA LEU A 101 17.70 -6.08 3.46
C LEU A 101 17.55 -6.55 2.02
N ALA A 102 18.35 -7.53 1.59
CA ALA A 102 18.22 -8.13 0.25
C ALA A 102 16.85 -8.79 0.06
N SER A 103 16.34 -9.46 1.10
CA SER A 103 14.97 -10.03 1.06
C SER A 103 13.90 -8.94 0.94
N ALA A 104 14.09 -7.79 1.58
CA ALA A 104 13.16 -6.66 1.45
C ALA A 104 13.18 -6.08 0.03
N CYS A 105 14.35 -5.96 -0.61
CA CYS A 105 14.47 -5.60 -2.03
C CYS A 105 13.72 -6.61 -2.93
N CYS A 106 13.96 -7.89 -2.72
CA CYS A 106 13.34 -8.95 -3.52
C CYS A 106 11.81 -8.96 -3.35
N ALA A 107 11.30 -8.87 -2.11
CA ALA A 107 9.88 -8.74 -1.84
C ALA A 107 9.29 -7.49 -2.47
N GLY A 108 9.98 -6.34 -2.36
CA GLY A 108 9.56 -5.08 -2.95
C GLY A 108 9.42 -5.15 -4.48
N LEU A 109 10.38 -5.78 -5.16
CA LEU A 109 10.29 -6.03 -6.61
C LEU A 109 9.06 -6.90 -6.94
N GLY A 110 8.85 -7.98 -6.20
CA GLY A 110 7.70 -8.85 -6.37
C GLY A 110 6.37 -8.10 -6.19
N ILE A 111 6.25 -7.31 -5.11
CA ILE A 111 5.07 -6.48 -4.84
C ILE A 111 4.84 -5.47 -5.96
N ALA A 112 5.91 -4.79 -6.41
CA ALA A 112 5.87 -3.81 -7.48
C ALA A 112 5.34 -4.41 -8.78
N MET A 113 5.81 -5.60 -9.15
CA MET A 113 5.36 -6.32 -10.35
C MET A 113 3.87 -6.67 -10.27
N VAL A 114 3.43 -7.23 -9.15
CA VAL A 114 2.02 -7.60 -8.97
C VAL A 114 1.13 -6.36 -9.03
N GLN A 115 1.44 -5.32 -8.28
CA GLN A 115 0.61 -4.11 -8.22
C GLN A 115 0.58 -3.35 -9.55
N ALA A 116 1.65 -3.39 -10.33
CA ALA A 116 1.70 -2.77 -11.64
C ALA A 116 0.86 -3.53 -12.70
N LEU A 117 0.76 -4.85 -12.60
CA LEU A 117 0.21 -5.70 -13.65
C LEU A 117 -1.18 -6.27 -13.34
N LEU A 118 -1.48 -6.57 -12.07
CA LEU A 118 -2.74 -7.23 -11.70
C LEU A 118 -4.00 -6.41 -12.05
N PRO A 119 -4.03 -5.07 -11.94
CA PRO A 119 -5.18 -4.30 -12.40
C PRO A 119 -5.50 -4.50 -13.89
N GLY A 120 -4.46 -4.68 -14.72
CA GLY A 120 -4.60 -5.05 -16.14
C GLY A 120 -5.25 -6.41 -16.34
N PHE A 121 -4.87 -7.40 -15.54
CA PHE A 121 -5.48 -8.73 -15.53
C PHE A 121 -6.97 -8.66 -15.14
N VAL A 122 -7.29 -7.92 -14.08
CA VAL A 122 -8.69 -7.73 -13.63
C VAL A 122 -9.52 -7.08 -14.74
N LYS A 123 -9.01 -6.03 -15.38
CA LYS A 123 -9.71 -5.36 -16.49
C LYS A 123 -9.98 -6.30 -17.66
N ALA A 124 -9.03 -7.16 -18.01
CA ALA A 124 -9.18 -8.09 -19.13
C ALA A 124 -10.20 -9.22 -18.87
N HIS A 125 -10.29 -9.70 -17.63
CA HIS A 125 -11.08 -10.91 -17.31
C HIS A 125 -12.41 -10.62 -16.59
N PHE A 126 -12.60 -9.39 -16.04
CA PHE A 126 -13.78 -8.98 -15.27
C PHE A 126 -14.40 -7.69 -15.81
N ALA A 127 -14.43 -7.53 -17.15
CA ALA A 127 -14.86 -6.28 -17.82
C ALA A 127 -16.24 -5.76 -17.33
N THR A 128 -17.20 -6.64 -17.02
CA THR A 128 -18.54 -6.29 -16.54
C THR A 128 -18.61 -6.07 -15.02
N ARG A 129 -17.56 -6.44 -14.24
CA ARG A 129 -17.53 -6.39 -12.77
C ARG A 129 -16.16 -5.89 -12.25
N ILE A 130 -15.53 -4.98 -12.98
CA ILE A 130 -14.19 -4.47 -12.65
C ILE A 130 -14.14 -3.93 -11.21
N GLY A 131 -15.12 -3.08 -10.82
CA GLY A 131 -15.18 -2.50 -9.48
C GLY A 131 -15.22 -3.53 -8.36
N GLY A 132 -16.05 -4.57 -8.51
CA GLY A 132 -16.14 -5.65 -7.54
C GLY A 132 -14.84 -6.45 -7.42
N ALA A 133 -14.23 -6.83 -8.54
CA ALA A 133 -12.98 -7.58 -8.54
C ALA A 133 -11.79 -6.76 -7.98
N MET A 134 -11.73 -5.45 -8.29
CA MET A 134 -10.73 -4.54 -7.70
C MET A 134 -10.97 -4.29 -6.22
N GLY A 135 -12.23 -4.22 -5.79
CA GLY A 135 -12.59 -4.14 -4.37
C GLY A 135 -12.12 -5.36 -3.60
N VAL A 136 -12.40 -6.57 -4.10
CA VAL A 136 -11.92 -7.83 -3.51
C VAL A 136 -10.39 -7.87 -3.47
N TYR A 137 -9.72 -7.46 -4.54
CA TYR A 137 -8.25 -7.36 -4.57
C TYR A 137 -7.71 -6.42 -3.49
N SER A 138 -8.24 -5.19 -3.40
CA SER A 138 -7.81 -4.21 -2.40
C SER A 138 -8.05 -4.69 -0.97
N THR A 139 -9.23 -5.27 -0.72
CA THR A 139 -9.57 -5.86 0.59
C THR A 139 -8.62 -7.01 0.95
N SER A 140 -8.24 -7.84 -0.04
CA SER A 140 -7.28 -8.93 0.19
C SER A 140 -5.89 -8.40 0.58
N ILE A 141 -5.43 -7.33 -0.06
CA ILE A 141 -4.15 -6.69 0.30
C ILE A 141 -4.16 -6.25 1.78
N MET A 142 -5.23 -5.55 2.18
CA MET A 142 -5.37 -5.08 3.56
C MET A 142 -5.57 -6.24 4.54
N GLY A 143 -6.35 -7.26 4.15
CA GLY A 143 -6.50 -8.50 4.93
C GLY A 143 -5.17 -9.18 5.21
N GLY A 144 -4.27 -9.22 4.22
CA GLY A 144 -2.90 -9.70 4.40
C GLY A 144 -2.10 -8.88 5.41
N ALA A 145 -2.27 -7.55 5.42
CA ALA A 145 -1.62 -6.67 6.40
C ALA A 145 -2.14 -6.91 7.82
N VAL A 146 -3.46 -7.03 8.01
CA VAL A 146 -4.08 -7.35 9.31
C VAL A 146 -3.55 -8.69 9.81
N LEU A 147 -3.64 -9.74 8.99
CA LEU A 147 -3.16 -11.07 9.37
C LEU A 147 -1.70 -11.04 9.79
N ALA A 148 -0.85 -10.33 9.04
CA ALA A 148 0.57 -10.28 9.34
C ALA A 148 0.87 -9.51 10.63
N SER A 149 0.23 -8.37 10.87
CA SER A 149 0.48 -7.57 12.07
C SER A 149 0.04 -8.26 13.36
N VAL A 150 -1.03 -9.06 13.29
CA VAL A 150 -1.56 -9.80 14.43
C VAL A 150 -0.84 -11.14 14.64
N VAL A 151 -0.65 -11.92 13.56
CA VAL A 151 -0.09 -13.27 13.64
C VAL A 151 1.42 -13.27 13.86
N ALA A 152 2.16 -12.29 13.30
CA ALA A 152 3.62 -12.31 13.36
C ALA A 152 4.18 -12.28 14.79
N PRO A 153 3.73 -11.40 15.72
CA PRO A 153 4.24 -11.44 17.09
C PRO A 153 3.87 -12.74 17.82
N PHE A 154 2.63 -13.24 17.64
CA PHE A 154 2.21 -14.51 18.22
C PHE A 154 3.06 -15.69 17.72
N ALA A 155 3.35 -15.72 16.42
CA ALA A 155 4.22 -16.73 15.83
C ALA A 155 5.67 -16.60 16.33
N ALA A 156 6.14 -15.37 16.55
CA ALA A 156 7.47 -15.10 17.05
C ALA A 156 7.66 -15.57 18.51
N ASP A 157 6.65 -15.40 19.34
CA ASP A 157 6.65 -15.90 20.72
C ASP A 157 6.72 -17.42 20.77
N ARG A 158 6.13 -18.12 19.79
CA ARG A 158 6.06 -19.58 19.75
C ARG A 158 7.25 -20.24 19.05
N TRP A 159 7.72 -19.67 17.93
CA TRP A 159 8.71 -20.29 17.04
C TRP A 159 9.92 -19.39 16.75
N GLY A 160 9.99 -18.22 17.37
CA GLY A 160 11.02 -17.22 17.10
C GLY A 160 10.70 -16.32 15.89
N TRP A 161 11.26 -15.11 15.92
CA TRP A 161 11.00 -14.06 14.94
C TRP A 161 11.43 -14.44 13.50
N VAL A 162 12.49 -15.24 13.34
CA VAL A 162 12.96 -15.74 12.05
C VAL A 162 11.89 -16.62 11.40
N ALA A 163 11.35 -17.59 12.15
CA ALA A 163 10.28 -18.47 11.67
C ALA A 163 8.99 -17.69 11.39
N ALA A 164 8.66 -16.70 12.22
CA ALA A 164 7.50 -15.83 12.02
C ALA A 164 7.58 -15.03 10.70
N LEU A 165 8.76 -14.54 10.32
CA LEU A 165 8.96 -13.84 9.06
C LEU A 165 9.02 -14.80 7.85
N ALA A 166 9.74 -15.92 8.00
CA ALA A 166 9.92 -16.90 6.93
C ALA A 166 8.63 -17.66 6.63
N GLY A 167 7.77 -17.87 7.62
CA GLY A 167 6.50 -18.60 7.49
C GLY A 167 5.56 -18.01 6.43
N TRP A 168 5.66 -16.71 6.15
CA TRP A 168 4.90 -16.06 5.08
C TRP A 168 5.29 -16.54 3.67
N SER A 169 6.39 -17.30 3.53
CA SER A 169 6.72 -17.96 2.27
C SER A 169 5.70 -19.02 1.87
N LEU A 170 5.08 -19.71 2.83
CA LEU A 170 4.12 -20.78 2.56
C LEU A 170 2.87 -20.28 1.83
N PRO A 171 2.10 -19.29 2.36
CA PRO A 171 0.95 -18.78 1.64
C PRO A 171 1.34 -18.12 0.30
N ALA A 172 2.52 -17.50 0.20
CA ALA A 172 3.01 -16.95 -1.06
C ALA A 172 3.36 -18.05 -2.08
N ALA A 173 3.94 -19.16 -1.65
CA ALA A 173 4.19 -20.31 -2.52
C ALA A 173 2.88 -20.93 -3.01
N VAL A 174 1.87 -21.08 -2.14
CA VAL A 174 0.53 -21.54 -2.54
C VAL A 174 -0.07 -20.61 -3.60
N ALA A 175 0.04 -19.29 -3.41
CA ALA A 175 -0.44 -18.33 -4.42
C ALA A 175 0.32 -18.44 -5.74
N ALA A 176 1.65 -18.62 -5.71
CA ALA A 176 2.49 -18.81 -6.90
C ALA A 176 2.15 -20.10 -7.67
N LEU A 177 1.79 -21.18 -6.96
CA LEU A 177 1.36 -22.44 -7.56
C LEU A 177 -0.08 -22.37 -8.10
N ALA A 178 -0.97 -21.63 -7.42
CA ALA A 178 -2.37 -21.49 -7.82
C ALA A 178 -2.54 -20.56 -9.04
N TRP A 179 -1.71 -19.55 -9.19
CA TRP A 179 -1.83 -18.53 -10.23
C TRP A 179 -1.76 -19.09 -11.66
N PRO A 180 -0.78 -19.95 -12.06
CA PRO A 180 -0.74 -20.54 -13.40
C PRO A 180 -1.96 -21.38 -13.72
N LEU A 181 -2.59 -22.01 -12.71
CA LEU A 181 -3.82 -22.79 -12.92
C LEU A 181 -5.00 -21.87 -13.28
N ALA A 182 -5.06 -20.69 -12.71
CA ALA A 182 -6.11 -19.70 -12.97
C ALA A 182 -5.94 -18.96 -14.31
N THR A 183 -4.72 -18.91 -14.84
CA THR A 183 -4.38 -18.17 -16.07
C THR A 183 -4.26 -19.03 -17.30
N ARG A 184 -4.31 -20.37 -17.19
CA ARG A 184 -4.25 -21.30 -18.33
C ARG A 184 -5.30 -20.96 -19.38
N GLY A 185 -4.86 -20.66 -20.60
CA GLY A 185 -5.72 -20.39 -21.76
C GLY A 185 -6.20 -18.95 -21.93
N GLY A 186 -5.68 -17.97 -21.16
CA GLY A 186 -6.12 -16.57 -21.18
C GLY A 186 -5.16 -15.55 -21.80
N ASP A 187 -3.91 -15.90 -22.06
CA ASP A 187 -2.89 -14.91 -22.47
C ASP A 187 -3.10 -14.33 -23.87
N ALA A 188 -3.79 -15.03 -24.77
CA ALA A 188 -4.05 -14.56 -26.14
C ALA A 188 -4.99 -13.34 -26.19
N LEU A 189 -5.87 -13.17 -25.19
CA LEU A 189 -6.85 -12.07 -25.14
C LEU A 189 -6.22 -10.75 -24.64
N VAL A 190 -5.10 -10.81 -23.93
CA VAL A 190 -4.49 -9.64 -23.27
C VAL A 190 -3.51 -8.93 -24.19
N SER A 191 -2.90 -9.63 -25.15
CA SER A 191 -1.92 -9.05 -26.09
C SER A 191 -2.53 -8.09 -27.11
N GLY A 192 -3.82 -8.14 -27.36
CA GLY A 192 -4.50 -7.36 -28.41
C GLY A 192 -5.10 -6.03 -27.98
N SER A 193 -5.19 -5.72 -26.69
CA SER A 193 -6.02 -4.60 -26.19
C SER A 193 -5.27 -3.27 -25.94
N MET A 194 -4.00 -3.19 -26.22
CA MET A 194 -3.25 -1.92 -26.14
C MET A 194 -2.81 -1.42 -27.52
N ALA A 195 -3.77 -1.26 -28.44
CA ALA A 195 -3.57 -0.30 -29.52
C ALA A 195 -3.41 1.09 -28.89
N ALA A 196 -2.25 1.69 -29.10
CA ALA A 196 -1.83 2.94 -28.53
C ALA A 196 -2.82 4.07 -28.87
N SER A 197 -3.78 4.32 -28.00
CA SER A 197 -4.41 5.64 -27.96
C SER A 197 -3.31 6.62 -27.59
N ALA A 198 -2.98 7.54 -28.52
CA ALA A 198 -1.92 8.52 -28.32
C ALA A 198 -2.21 9.30 -27.01
N VAL A 199 -1.34 9.15 -26.02
CA VAL A 199 -1.39 9.93 -24.79
C VAL A 199 -1.16 11.39 -25.19
N ARG A 200 -2.18 12.22 -25.04
CA ARG A 200 -2.16 13.63 -25.48
C ARG A 200 -1.18 14.50 -24.70
N GLU A 201 -1.02 14.23 -23.40
CA GLU A 201 -0.13 15.00 -22.52
C GLU A 201 0.78 14.08 -21.71
N ARG A 202 2.03 14.47 -21.55
CA ARG A 202 2.96 13.81 -20.62
C ARG A 202 2.69 14.31 -19.21
N PRO A 203 2.24 13.47 -18.25
CA PRO A 203 1.90 13.90 -16.89
C PRO A 203 3.04 14.64 -16.19
N SER A 204 4.29 14.26 -16.47
CA SER A 204 5.49 14.88 -15.88
C SER A 204 5.65 16.38 -16.19
N ARG A 205 5.00 16.90 -17.22
CA ARG A 205 5.01 18.32 -17.58
C ARG A 205 3.83 19.12 -17.01
N SER A 206 2.89 18.47 -16.34
CA SER A 206 1.69 19.10 -15.80
C SER A 206 1.86 19.44 -14.32
N PRO A 207 1.81 20.72 -13.90
CA PRO A 207 1.83 21.11 -12.49
C PRO A 207 0.68 20.48 -11.68
N ARG A 208 -0.44 20.18 -12.35
CA ARG A 208 -1.58 19.49 -11.72
C ARG A 208 -1.24 18.04 -11.40
N ALA A 209 -0.55 17.33 -12.29
CA ALA A 209 -0.13 15.96 -12.05
C ALA A 209 0.83 15.88 -10.84
N TRP A 210 1.73 16.84 -10.71
CA TRP A 210 2.62 16.93 -9.54
C TRP A 210 1.87 17.21 -8.24
N ARG A 211 0.85 18.09 -8.24
CA ARG A 211 0.00 18.34 -7.06
C ARG A 211 -0.76 17.08 -6.63
N LEU A 212 -1.31 16.32 -7.59
CA LEU A 212 -1.96 15.05 -7.32
C LEU A 212 -0.97 14.01 -6.77
N ALA A 213 0.24 13.95 -7.36
CA ALA A 213 1.30 13.04 -6.89
C ALA A 213 1.79 13.39 -5.48
N MET A 214 1.96 14.68 -5.17
CA MET A 214 2.28 15.15 -3.82
C MET A 214 1.18 14.80 -2.82
N PHE A 215 -0.08 15.02 -3.17
CA PHE A 215 -1.22 14.66 -2.32
C PHE A 215 -1.26 13.16 -2.05
N PHE A 216 -1.19 12.34 -3.10
CA PHE A 216 -1.15 10.88 -2.97
C PHE A 216 0.07 10.44 -2.15
N GLY A 217 1.23 11.04 -2.39
CA GLY A 217 2.49 10.68 -1.73
C GLY A 217 2.46 10.98 -0.23
N ILE A 218 1.96 12.16 0.19
CA ILE A 218 1.83 12.53 1.60
C ILE A 218 0.77 11.65 2.29
N ALA A 219 -0.39 11.45 1.66
CA ALA A 219 -1.46 10.62 2.20
C ALA A 219 -1.00 9.15 2.37
N THR A 220 -0.34 8.59 1.36
CA THR A 220 0.24 7.24 1.44
C THR A 220 1.44 7.20 2.40
N GLY A 221 2.17 8.31 2.54
CA GLY A 221 3.24 8.48 3.53
C GLY A 221 2.75 8.31 4.97
N ALA A 222 1.55 8.81 5.29
CA ALA A 222 0.91 8.55 6.58
C ALA A 222 0.69 7.04 6.82
N TYR A 223 0.17 6.33 5.82
CA TYR A 223 0.03 4.87 5.87
C TYR A 223 1.36 4.18 6.13
N THR A 224 2.40 4.52 5.36
CA THR A 224 3.70 3.84 5.47
C THR A 224 4.41 4.14 6.78
N LEU A 225 4.22 5.36 7.32
CA LEU A 225 4.71 5.75 8.63
C LEU A 225 4.02 4.93 9.74
N VAL A 226 2.69 4.84 9.71
CA VAL A 226 1.91 4.04 10.67
C VAL A 226 2.28 2.57 10.59
N LEU A 227 2.34 2.01 9.39
CA LEU A 227 2.69 0.60 9.16
C LEU A 227 4.05 0.24 9.76
N ALA A 228 5.06 1.10 9.60
CA ALA A 228 6.42 0.83 10.04
C ALA A 228 6.64 1.14 11.52
N TRP A 229 6.06 2.25 12.02
CA TRP A 229 6.50 2.84 13.27
C TRP A 229 5.44 2.90 14.38
N LEU A 230 4.17 2.61 14.09
CA LEU A 230 3.14 2.58 15.14
C LEU A 230 3.42 1.48 16.18
N PRO A 231 3.70 0.21 15.81
CA PRO A 231 4.04 -0.81 16.80
C PRO A 231 5.30 -0.47 17.61
N PRO A 232 6.45 -0.08 17.01
CA PRO A 232 7.62 0.33 17.77
C PRO A 232 7.39 1.51 18.72
N TYR A 233 6.52 2.46 18.34
CA TYR A 233 6.15 3.57 19.20
C TYR A 233 5.46 3.10 20.48
N TYR A 234 4.45 2.21 20.36
CA TYR A 234 3.73 1.67 21.51
C TYR A 234 4.55 0.67 22.33
N MET A 235 5.41 -0.13 21.68
CA MET A 235 6.35 -1.01 22.41
C MET A 235 7.29 -0.22 23.30
N ARG A 236 7.74 0.96 22.85
CA ARG A 236 8.53 1.87 23.68
C ARG A 236 7.76 2.44 24.88
N LEU A 237 6.43 2.59 24.76
CA LEU A 237 5.54 2.97 25.86
C LEU A 237 5.21 1.79 26.81
N GLY A 238 5.86 0.63 26.64
CA GLY A 238 5.72 -0.57 27.49
C GLY A 238 4.68 -1.59 27.02
N TRP A 239 4.12 -1.43 25.81
CA TRP A 239 3.21 -2.42 25.27
C TRP A 239 3.94 -3.68 24.79
N SER A 240 3.28 -4.84 24.90
CA SER A 240 3.80 -6.08 24.29
C SER A 240 3.76 -6.00 22.76
N PRO A 241 4.65 -6.73 22.06
CA PRO A 241 4.60 -6.83 20.59
C PRO A 241 3.24 -7.27 20.07
N THR A 242 2.57 -8.19 20.77
CA THR A 242 1.23 -8.67 20.41
C THR A 242 0.18 -7.57 20.53
N ALA A 243 0.18 -6.78 21.60
CA ALA A 243 -0.76 -5.66 21.77
C ALA A 243 -0.52 -4.57 20.72
N ALA A 244 0.74 -4.22 20.49
CA ALA A 244 1.11 -3.21 19.48
C ALA A 244 0.79 -3.67 18.05
N GLY A 245 1.02 -4.94 17.72
CA GLY A 245 0.62 -5.56 16.47
C GLY A 245 -0.90 -5.61 16.30
N GLY A 246 -1.63 -5.91 17.37
CA GLY A 246 -3.10 -5.86 17.41
C GLY A 246 -3.65 -4.46 17.14
N LEU A 247 -3.01 -3.42 17.70
CA LEU A 247 -3.37 -2.03 17.44
C LEU A 247 -3.19 -1.66 15.96
N LEU A 248 -2.09 -2.07 15.34
CA LEU A 248 -1.86 -1.89 13.90
C LEU A 248 -2.90 -2.67 13.09
N GLY A 249 -3.26 -3.88 13.51
CA GLY A 249 -4.36 -4.65 12.91
C GLY A 249 -5.69 -3.89 12.96
N GLY A 250 -5.99 -3.23 14.09
CA GLY A 250 -7.16 -2.37 14.27
C GLY A 250 -7.17 -1.16 13.33
N VAL A 251 -6.01 -0.48 13.17
CA VAL A 251 -5.85 0.60 12.16
C VAL A 251 -6.19 0.08 10.77
N THR A 252 -5.59 -1.05 10.38
CA THR A 252 -5.77 -1.59 9.03
C THR A 252 -7.21 -2.08 8.79
N LEU A 253 -7.88 -2.59 9.81
CA LEU A 253 -9.30 -2.94 9.72
C LEU A 253 -10.16 -1.68 9.49
N ALA A 254 -9.90 -0.60 10.23
CA ALA A 254 -10.56 0.68 10.02
C ALA A 254 -10.29 1.26 8.62
N GLU A 255 -9.07 1.09 8.09
CA GLU A 255 -8.71 1.45 6.70
C GLU A 255 -9.60 0.71 5.69
N VAL A 256 -9.77 -0.61 5.87
CA VAL A 256 -10.62 -1.42 4.98
C VAL A 256 -12.05 -0.92 5.00
N VAL A 257 -12.62 -0.73 6.19
CA VAL A 257 -14.01 -0.28 6.35
C VAL A 257 -14.20 1.10 5.72
N ALA A 258 -13.31 2.04 6.00
CA ALA A 258 -13.39 3.39 5.44
C ALA A 258 -13.20 3.40 3.91
N GLY A 259 -12.25 2.64 3.39
CA GLY A 259 -12.01 2.52 1.95
C GLY A 259 -13.21 1.94 1.20
N LEU A 260 -13.86 0.91 1.75
CA LEU A 260 -15.07 0.32 1.20
C LEU A 260 -16.26 1.30 1.28
N ALA A 261 -16.43 2.01 2.41
CA ALA A 261 -17.48 3.00 2.59
C ALA A 261 -17.35 4.15 1.59
N ILE A 262 -16.13 4.67 1.39
CA ILE A 262 -15.87 5.69 0.37
C ILE A 262 -16.18 5.14 -1.03
N SER A 263 -15.70 3.95 -1.37
CA SER A 263 -15.93 3.36 -2.69
C SER A 263 -17.41 3.14 -2.99
N ALA A 264 -18.23 2.88 -1.97
CA ALA A 264 -19.66 2.68 -2.13
C ALA A 264 -20.50 3.98 -2.19
N THR A 265 -19.97 5.09 -1.66
CA THR A 265 -20.75 6.32 -1.46
C THR A 265 -20.29 7.51 -2.30
N ILE A 266 -19.04 7.50 -2.74
CA ILE A 266 -18.41 8.67 -3.34
C ILE A 266 -19.06 9.14 -4.63
N ASP A 267 -19.64 8.25 -5.42
CA ASP A 267 -20.31 8.60 -6.68
C ASP A 267 -21.53 9.50 -6.49
N ARG A 268 -22.10 9.53 -5.25
CA ARG A 268 -23.21 10.41 -4.89
C ARG A 268 -22.78 11.85 -4.62
N LEU A 269 -21.49 12.10 -4.46
CA LEU A 269 -20.94 13.42 -4.16
C LEU A 269 -20.32 14.04 -5.42
N PRO A 270 -20.93 15.09 -6.02
CA PRO A 270 -20.37 15.74 -7.20
C PRO A 270 -19.06 16.46 -6.93
N ASP A 271 -18.85 16.94 -5.71
CA ASP A 271 -17.60 17.54 -5.23
C ASP A 271 -16.93 16.60 -4.24
N ARG A 272 -15.69 16.18 -4.55
CA ARG A 272 -14.91 15.25 -3.71
C ARG A 272 -14.22 15.95 -2.53
N ARG A 273 -14.13 17.28 -2.53
CA ARG A 273 -13.40 18.06 -1.51
C ARG A 273 -13.92 17.86 -0.09
N PRO A 274 -15.24 17.87 0.19
CA PRO A 274 -15.73 17.60 1.54
C PRO A 274 -15.28 16.24 2.09
N ALA A 275 -15.32 15.19 1.25
CA ALA A 275 -14.85 13.85 1.62
C ALA A 275 -13.34 13.82 1.88
N LEU A 276 -12.53 14.51 1.05
CA LEU A 276 -11.10 14.65 1.27
C LEU A 276 -10.81 15.38 2.59
N HIS A 277 -11.48 16.51 2.85
CA HIS A 277 -11.29 17.25 4.10
C HIS A 277 -11.71 16.45 5.33
N ALA A 278 -12.81 15.71 5.26
CA ALA A 278 -13.26 14.83 6.36
C ALA A 278 -12.22 13.72 6.65
N ALA A 279 -11.67 13.11 5.61
CA ALA A 279 -10.64 12.08 5.75
C ALA A 279 -9.33 12.64 6.34
N ILE A 280 -8.88 13.82 5.88
CA ILE A 280 -7.71 14.50 6.43
C ILE A 280 -7.95 14.91 7.88
N ALA A 281 -9.15 15.43 8.21
CA ALA A 281 -9.52 15.79 9.57
C ALA A 281 -9.51 14.58 10.51
N SER A 282 -10.01 13.42 10.06
CA SER A 282 -9.96 12.17 10.81
C SER A 282 -8.51 11.73 11.09
N LEU A 283 -7.63 11.75 10.07
CA LEU A 283 -6.21 11.45 10.23
C LEU A 283 -5.54 12.40 11.22
N LEU A 284 -5.73 13.71 11.05
CA LEU A 284 -5.16 14.73 11.93
C LEU A 284 -5.67 14.57 13.38
N ALA A 285 -6.97 14.38 13.57
CA ALA A 285 -7.54 14.13 14.88
C ALA A 285 -6.92 12.89 15.54
N GLY A 286 -6.77 11.78 14.81
CA GLY A 286 -6.12 10.59 15.31
C GLY A 286 -4.67 10.82 15.74
N LEU A 287 -3.89 11.58 14.95
CA LEU A 287 -2.52 11.95 15.29
C LEU A 287 -2.46 12.84 16.54
N LEU A 288 -3.34 13.83 16.66
CA LEU A 288 -3.40 14.72 17.82
C LEU A 288 -3.82 13.98 19.10
N VAL A 289 -4.82 13.10 19.00
CA VAL A 289 -5.27 12.25 20.13
C VAL A 289 -4.13 11.32 20.57
N MET A 290 -3.41 10.71 19.63
CA MET A 290 -2.26 9.85 19.94
C MET A 290 -1.14 10.63 20.63
N LEU A 291 -0.86 11.87 20.20
CA LEU A 291 0.18 12.70 20.80
C LEU A 291 -0.22 13.22 22.20
N ALA A 292 -1.51 13.54 22.40
CA ALA A 292 -2.01 14.06 23.66
C ALA A 292 -2.13 13.00 24.77
N ALA A 293 -2.61 11.80 24.43
CA ALA A 293 -2.86 10.74 25.39
C ALA A 293 -2.60 9.35 24.78
N PRO A 294 -1.33 9.02 24.48
CA PRO A 294 -0.99 7.84 23.67
C PRO A 294 -1.46 6.52 24.28
N GLN A 295 -1.43 6.37 25.62
CA GLN A 295 -1.83 5.14 26.28
C GLN A 295 -3.35 5.08 26.52
N ALA A 296 -3.93 6.15 27.03
CA ALA A 296 -5.34 6.19 27.40
C ALA A 296 -6.29 6.18 26.17
N LEU A 297 -5.87 6.79 25.07
CA LEU A 297 -6.68 6.94 23.86
C LEU A 297 -6.06 6.23 22.65
N ALA A 298 -5.28 5.18 22.87
CA ALA A 298 -4.61 4.41 21.81
C ALA A 298 -5.60 3.89 20.75
N LEU A 299 -6.69 3.26 21.18
CA LEU A 299 -7.68 2.68 20.26
C LEU A 299 -8.47 3.77 19.50
N PRO A 300 -9.03 4.81 20.13
CA PRO A 300 -9.64 5.92 19.40
C PRO A 300 -8.69 6.59 18.40
N ALA A 301 -7.44 6.83 18.79
CA ALA A 301 -6.43 7.39 17.89
C ALA A 301 -6.17 6.48 16.68
N ALA A 302 -6.00 5.19 16.91
CA ALA A 302 -5.79 4.19 15.88
C ALA A 302 -6.96 4.12 14.89
N LEU A 303 -8.20 4.09 15.40
CA LEU A 303 -9.41 4.05 14.56
C LEU A 303 -9.54 5.33 13.71
N LEU A 304 -9.32 6.51 14.29
CA LEU A 304 -9.37 7.79 13.56
C LEU A 304 -8.29 7.86 12.48
N MET A 305 -7.06 7.44 12.77
CA MET A 305 -6.00 7.36 11.77
C MET A 305 -6.36 6.37 10.66
N GLY A 306 -6.86 5.18 11.03
CA GLY A 306 -7.26 4.15 10.07
C GLY A 306 -8.38 4.63 9.13
N VAL A 307 -9.42 5.28 9.68
CA VAL A 307 -10.50 5.88 8.87
C VAL A 307 -9.95 6.93 7.91
N GLY A 308 -9.10 7.83 8.40
CA GLY A 308 -8.49 8.87 7.56
C GLY A 308 -7.65 8.29 6.43
N ILE A 309 -6.71 7.41 6.75
CA ILE A 309 -5.80 6.76 5.78
C ILE A 309 -6.60 5.94 4.77
N GLY A 310 -7.52 5.10 5.26
CA GLY A 310 -8.32 4.21 4.43
C GLY A 310 -9.23 4.94 3.44
N ALA A 311 -9.76 6.12 3.82
CA ALA A 311 -10.53 6.97 2.93
C ALA A 311 -9.65 7.72 1.93
N LEU A 312 -8.48 8.23 2.35
CA LEU A 312 -7.59 9.04 1.51
C LEU A 312 -7.04 8.26 0.32
N PHE A 313 -6.75 6.97 0.46
CA PHE A 313 -6.18 6.17 -0.61
C PHE A 313 -7.11 6.08 -1.84
N PRO A 314 -8.36 5.56 -1.75
CA PRO A 314 -9.26 5.54 -2.89
C PRO A 314 -9.65 6.94 -3.37
N LEU A 315 -9.87 7.91 -2.46
CA LEU A 315 -10.21 9.29 -2.83
C LEU A 315 -9.14 9.94 -3.70
N SER A 316 -7.87 9.75 -3.38
CA SER A 316 -6.75 10.31 -4.16
C SER A 316 -6.71 9.76 -5.59
N LEU A 317 -7.02 8.46 -5.77
CA LEU A 317 -7.10 7.83 -7.07
C LEU A 317 -8.34 8.29 -7.86
N ILE A 318 -9.50 8.38 -7.20
CA ILE A 318 -10.74 8.87 -7.81
C ILE A 318 -10.54 10.29 -8.31
N VAL A 319 -10.01 11.19 -7.47
CA VAL A 319 -9.71 12.57 -7.86
C VAL A 319 -8.70 12.62 -9.00
N THR A 320 -7.71 11.73 -9.02
CA THR A 320 -6.77 11.62 -10.14
C THR A 320 -7.48 11.30 -11.45
N VAL A 321 -8.38 10.32 -11.45
CA VAL A 321 -9.18 9.94 -12.62
C VAL A 321 -10.14 11.05 -13.03
N ASP A 322 -10.79 11.73 -12.09
CA ASP A 322 -11.70 12.86 -12.35
C ASP A 322 -10.97 14.03 -13.06
N HIS A 323 -9.64 14.12 -12.96
CA HIS A 323 -8.83 15.13 -13.63
C HIS A 323 -8.31 14.71 -15.01
N ALA A 324 -8.52 13.49 -15.45
CA ALA A 324 -8.17 13.02 -16.78
C ALA A 324 -9.27 13.36 -17.81
N ALA A 325 -8.87 13.53 -19.08
CA ALA A 325 -9.82 13.84 -20.15
C ALA A 325 -10.33 12.58 -20.85
N THR A 326 -9.47 11.58 -20.99
CA THR A 326 -9.75 10.32 -21.66
C THR A 326 -9.33 9.13 -20.78
N PRO A 327 -9.84 7.92 -21.04
CA PRO A 327 -9.39 6.73 -20.31
C PRO A 327 -7.88 6.47 -20.44
N ALA A 328 -7.26 6.82 -21.57
CA ALA A 328 -5.82 6.69 -21.78
C ALA A 328 -5.02 7.69 -20.91
N ASP A 329 -5.51 8.95 -20.86
CA ASP A 329 -4.92 9.98 -19.99
C ASP A 329 -5.09 9.58 -18.51
N ALA A 330 -6.24 8.99 -18.12
CA ALA A 330 -6.49 8.51 -16.77
C ALA A 330 -5.48 7.43 -16.37
N ALA A 331 -5.23 6.46 -17.23
CA ALA A 331 -4.24 5.40 -16.97
C ALA A 331 -2.82 5.97 -16.82
N SER A 332 -2.42 6.88 -17.73
CA SER A 332 -1.11 7.53 -17.71
C SER A 332 -0.93 8.41 -16.48
N LEU A 333 -1.95 9.22 -16.14
CA LEU A 333 -1.93 10.10 -14.98
C LEU A 333 -1.89 9.30 -13.66
N THR A 334 -2.69 8.26 -13.54
CA THR A 334 -2.71 7.39 -12.35
C THR A 334 -1.37 6.68 -12.17
N GLY A 335 -0.78 6.15 -13.24
CA GLY A 335 0.56 5.54 -13.19
C GLY A 335 1.63 6.53 -12.73
N PHE A 336 1.60 7.77 -13.21
CA PHE A 336 2.51 8.83 -12.77
C PHE A 336 2.29 9.21 -11.30
N VAL A 337 1.03 9.45 -10.90
CA VAL A 337 0.65 9.85 -9.54
C VAL A 337 1.03 8.79 -8.52
N GLN A 338 0.72 7.53 -8.80
CA GLN A 338 1.12 6.42 -7.94
C GLN A 338 2.64 6.23 -7.92
N GLY A 339 3.29 6.31 -9.08
CA GLY A 339 4.73 6.11 -9.18
C GLY A 339 5.51 7.14 -8.37
N VAL A 340 5.29 8.43 -8.65
CA VAL A 340 5.93 9.52 -7.91
C VAL A 340 5.47 9.53 -6.45
N GLY A 341 4.18 9.28 -6.21
CA GLY A 341 3.63 9.26 -4.86
C GLY A 341 4.23 8.17 -3.97
N TYR A 342 4.44 6.95 -4.48
CA TYR A 342 5.13 5.91 -3.71
C TYR A 342 6.61 6.24 -3.45
N LEU A 343 7.29 6.92 -4.39
CA LEU A 343 8.64 7.42 -4.14
C LEU A 343 8.66 8.43 -2.98
N ILE A 344 7.69 9.33 -2.92
CA ILE A 344 7.53 10.27 -1.80
C ILE A 344 7.17 9.51 -0.52
N ALA A 345 6.18 8.61 -0.57
CA ALA A 345 5.71 7.85 0.59
C ALA A 345 6.79 6.96 1.21
N GLY A 346 7.69 6.41 0.40
CA GLY A 346 8.82 5.61 0.88
C GLY A 346 9.82 6.38 1.73
N LEU A 347 9.89 7.70 1.60
CA LEU A 347 10.78 8.53 2.41
C LEU A 347 10.30 8.66 3.86
N PHE A 348 9.01 8.49 4.16
CA PHE A 348 8.46 8.69 5.50
C PHE A 348 9.00 7.68 6.53
N PRO A 349 8.98 6.35 6.27
CA PRO A 349 9.58 5.40 7.21
C PRO A 349 11.07 5.66 7.44
N PHE A 350 11.80 6.03 6.38
CA PHE A 350 13.23 6.31 6.48
C PHE A 350 13.51 7.56 7.31
N ALA A 351 12.79 8.66 7.05
CA ALA A 351 12.93 9.90 7.82
C ALA A 351 12.60 9.67 9.31
N ALA A 352 11.52 8.91 9.60
CA ALA A 352 11.19 8.55 10.98
C ALA A 352 12.25 7.68 11.64
N GLY A 353 12.88 6.77 10.90
CA GLY A 353 14.02 5.97 11.38
C GLY A 353 15.21 6.83 11.78
N ILE A 354 15.55 7.85 10.99
CA ILE A 354 16.60 8.82 11.33
C ILE A 354 16.22 9.62 12.58
N VAL A 355 14.96 10.07 12.67
CA VAL A 355 14.45 10.82 13.85
C VAL A 355 14.59 9.97 15.10
N ARG A 356 14.11 8.72 15.07
CA ARG A 356 14.23 7.79 16.20
C ARG A 356 15.67 7.53 16.59
N GLN A 357 16.57 7.32 15.62
CA GLN A 357 17.98 7.07 15.88
C GLN A 357 18.70 8.24 16.55
N ARG A 358 18.34 9.49 16.18
CA ARG A 358 18.99 10.69 16.72
C ARG A 358 18.38 11.18 18.04
N LEU A 359 17.06 11.13 18.14
CA LEU A 359 16.32 11.71 19.25
C LEU A 359 15.85 10.66 20.26
N ALA A 360 16.01 9.38 19.93
CA ALA A 360 15.45 8.26 20.66
C ALA A 360 13.93 8.42 20.91
N ASP A 361 13.23 9.17 20.08
CA ASP A 361 11.80 9.46 20.15
C ASP A 361 11.17 9.56 18.76
N LEU A 362 9.94 9.08 18.63
CA LEU A 362 9.16 9.15 17.39
C LEU A 362 8.13 10.29 17.38
N SER A 363 7.90 10.93 18.53
CA SER A 363 6.92 12.02 18.62
C SER A 363 7.15 13.14 17.59
N PRO A 364 8.40 13.57 17.29
CA PRO A 364 8.62 14.56 16.24
C PRO A 364 8.19 14.10 14.84
N ALA A 365 8.30 12.80 14.53
CA ALA A 365 7.83 12.28 13.24
C ALA A 365 6.30 12.31 13.12
N TRP A 366 5.59 12.05 14.21
CA TRP A 366 4.13 12.16 14.27
C TRP A 366 3.67 13.62 14.20
N VAL A 367 4.36 14.55 14.87
CA VAL A 367 4.11 16.00 14.76
C VAL A 367 4.33 16.47 13.31
N ALA A 368 5.42 16.07 12.69
CA ALA A 368 5.68 16.41 11.29
C ALA A 368 4.56 15.90 10.37
N MET A 369 4.03 14.68 10.61
CA MET A 369 2.90 14.14 9.84
C MET A 369 1.62 14.98 10.10
N ALA A 370 1.36 15.40 11.32
CA ALA A 370 0.24 16.28 11.65
C ALA A 370 0.35 17.65 10.92
N CYS A 371 1.54 18.22 10.86
CA CYS A 371 1.80 19.43 10.06
C CYS A 371 1.56 19.19 8.57
N LEU A 372 1.94 18.03 8.04
CA LEU A 372 1.69 17.67 6.65
C LEU A 372 0.19 17.47 6.32
N CYS A 373 -0.65 17.19 7.33
CA CYS A 373 -2.10 17.23 7.13
C CYS A 373 -2.59 18.63 6.75
N VAL A 374 -1.97 19.71 7.23
CA VAL A 374 -2.27 21.07 6.80
C VAL A 374 -1.96 21.27 5.31
N VAL A 375 -0.83 20.70 4.86
CA VAL A 375 -0.49 20.71 3.43
C VAL A 375 -1.51 19.92 2.61
N LEU A 376 -1.97 18.77 3.13
CA LEU A 376 -3.03 17.98 2.46
C LEU A 376 -4.33 18.79 2.36
N PHE A 377 -4.75 19.54 3.38
CA PHE A 377 -5.92 20.44 3.31
C PHE A 377 -5.76 21.47 2.21
N ALA A 378 -4.61 22.14 2.13
CA ALA A 378 -4.34 23.14 1.11
C ALA A 378 -4.34 22.55 -0.31
N LEU A 379 -3.77 21.36 -0.49
CA LEU A 379 -3.79 20.65 -1.78
C LEU A 379 -5.21 20.23 -2.15
N ALA A 380 -5.99 19.67 -1.21
CA ALA A 380 -7.36 19.21 -1.42
C ALA A 380 -8.29 20.36 -1.83
N ALA A 381 -8.15 21.55 -1.23
CA ALA A 381 -8.90 22.74 -1.61
C ALA A 381 -8.74 23.12 -3.10
N GLY A 382 -7.57 22.81 -3.67
CA GLY A 382 -7.27 23.06 -5.10
C GLY A 382 -7.91 22.06 -6.08
N PHE A 383 -8.54 20.96 -5.61
CA PHE A 383 -9.12 19.92 -6.48
C PHE A 383 -10.59 20.18 -6.81
N ALA A 384 -10.92 21.39 -7.23
CA ALA A 384 -12.28 21.75 -7.66
C ALA A 384 -12.74 20.94 -8.88
N PRO A 385 -14.02 20.50 -8.93
CA PRO A 385 -14.59 19.81 -10.07
C PRO A 385 -14.46 20.62 -11.36
N ARG A 386 -14.24 19.95 -12.50
CA ARG A 386 -14.13 20.64 -13.80
C ARG A 386 -15.39 21.40 -14.18
N PHE A 387 -16.57 20.96 -13.74
CA PHE A 387 -17.87 21.62 -14.00
C PHE A 387 -17.94 23.02 -13.39
N ALA A 388 -17.43 23.23 -12.17
CA ALA A 388 -17.47 24.55 -11.53
C ALA A 388 -16.66 25.62 -12.27
N ARG A 389 -15.63 25.22 -13.04
CA ARG A 389 -14.83 26.17 -13.83
C ARG A 389 -15.45 26.57 -15.18
N ARG A 390 -16.40 25.80 -15.71
CA ARG A 390 -17.15 26.19 -16.93
C ARG A 390 -18.24 27.22 -16.61
N VAL A 391 -18.89 27.08 -15.45
CA VAL A 391 -19.93 28.02 -15.00
C VAL A 391 -19.34 29.37 -14.55
N ALA A 392 -18.13 29.39 -13.98
CA ALA A 392 -17.47 30.62 -13.56
C ALA A 392 -16.79 31.41 -14.72
N ARG A 393 -16.81 30.87 -15.95
CA ARG A 393 -16.28 31.51 -17.18
C ARG A 393 -17.34 31.80 -18.22
N ALA A 394 -18.60 31.51 -17.98
CA ALA A 394 -19.77 31.90 -18.71
C ALA A 394 -20.51 33.03 -17.98
#